data_26c859d180f7224299c4ab2931a701aa
#
_entry.id   26c859d180f7224299c4ab2931a701aa
#
_cell.length_a   1.000
_cell.length_b   1.000
_cell.length_c   1.000
_cell.angle_alpha   90.00
_cell.angle_beta   90.00
_cell.angle_gamma   90.00
#
_symmetry.space_group_name_H-M   'P 1'
#
loop_
_entity.id
_entity.type
_entity.pdbx_description
1 polymer ?
#
loop_
_entity_poly.entity_id
_entity_poly.type
_entity_poly.pdbx_seq_one_letter_code
_entity_poly.pdbx_strand_id
1 'polypeptide(L)'
;MRDVPGPARVQPDNSGGTPIGRRVVLGMLSLGALGIVFGDTVQARLERLLRPLTQNDPTGLTSFVPTAGRFRIYSVVGHLPKRSDTEYRLTVDGLVDRPLELTLDDLRSRPQTDLVRDFQCVVGWRVADVPWRGVKVSKLLDEAGVQASATHLYIKSFDGAYTESLTLDQARRDDVLVAHEMQGGPVTREHGGPVRLYVAPMYGYKSLKWLERIEVVNELDPGYWEERGYDVDAWIGRSNGRDDEPV
;
A
#
# COMPACT_ATOMS: atom_id res chain seq x y z
N MET A 1 74.04 -32.35 -14.52
CA MET A 1 73.63 -31.21 -13.71
C MET A 1 72.73 -30.36 -14.63
N ARG A 2 71.39 -30.43 -14.46
CA ARG A 2 70.45 -29.69 -15.33
C ARG A 2 70.00 -28.50 -14.51
N ASP A 3 70.21 -27.30 -15.06
CA ASP A 3 69.75 -26.06 -14.46
C ASP A 3 68.21 -26.01 -14.51
N VAL A 4 67.62 -25.75 -13.33
CA VAL A 4 66.19 -25.51 -13.17
C VAL A 4 66.00 -23.98 -13.20
N PRO A 5 65.18 -23.44 -14.10
CA PRO A 5 64.87 -22.00 -14.08
C PRO A 5 63.98 -21.63 -12.91
N GLY A 6 64.41 -20.61 -12.16
CA GLY A 6 63.61 -20.04 -11.03
C GLY A 6 62.29 -19.39 -11.43
N PRO A 7 61.37 -19.27 -10.47
CA PRO A 7 60.02 -18.74 -10.76
C PRO A 7 60.05 -17.27 -11.17
N ALA A 8 59.33 -16.97 -12.22
CA ALA A 8 59.12 -15.61 -12.74
C ALA A 8 58.46 -14.72 -11.67
N ARG A 9 59.05 -13.56 -11.40
CA ARG A 9 58.47 -12.51 -10.57
C ARG A 9 57.23 -11.93 -11.29
N VAL A 10 56.09 -12.16 -10.73
CA VAL A 10 54.86 -11.45 -11.10
C VAL A 10 55.01 -10.00 -10.64
N GLN A 11 55.05 -9.08 -11.57
CA GLN A 11 54.94 -7.66 -11.27
C GLN A 11 53.48 -7.34 -10.85
N PRO A 12 53.25 -6.54 -9.79
CA PRO A 12 51.92 -6.10 -9.45
C PRO A 12 51.39 -5.16 -10.57
N ASP A 13 50.21 -5.49 -11.07
CA ASP A 13 49.47 -4.69 -12.02
C ASP A 13 49.05 -3.39 -11.33
N ASN A 14 49.72 -2.30 -11.69
CA ASN A 14 49.37 -0.94 -11.31
C ASN A 14 48.33 -0.37 -12.28
N SER A 15 47.13 -0.96 -12.34
CA SER A 15 45.97 -0.32 -12.94
C SER A 15 45.51 0.80 -11.99
N GLY A 16 46.17 1.94 -12.06
CA GLY A 16 45.86 3.14 -11.31
C GLY A 16 44.49 3.65 -11.65
N GLY A 17 43.48 3.34 -10.82
CA GLY A 17 42.24 4.07 -10.81
C GLY A 17 42.54 5.57 -10.60
N THR A 18 41.98 6.44 -11.45
CA THR A 18 42.12 7.87 -11.30
C THR A 18 41.63 8.29 -9.93
N PRO A 19 42.46 8.97 -9.11
CA PRO A 19 42.04 9.36 -7.76
C PRO A 19 40.86 10.30 -7.84
N ILE A 20 39.71 9.86 -7.35
CA ILE A 20 38.51 10.72 -7.21
C ILE A 20 38.90 11.79 -6.21
N GLY A 21 38.97 13.05 -6.70
CA GLY A 21 39.41 14.17 -5.89
C GLY A 21 38.52 14.37 -4.65
N ARG A 22 39.10 14.70 -3.49
CA ARG A 22 38.36 14.99 -2.24
C ARG A 22 37.17 15.91 -2.43
N ARG A 23 37.24 16.86 -3.39
CA ARG A 23 36.17 17.77 -3.74
C ARG A 23 34.94 17.07 -4.32
N VAL A 24 35.13 16.01 -5.12
CA VAL A 24 34.03 15.22 -5.68
C VAL A 24 33.33 14.39 -4.60
N VAL A 25 34.10 13.77 -3.70
CA VAL A 25 33.56 13.03 -2.56
C VAL A 25 32.80 13.93 -1.61
N LEU A 26 33.36 15.10 -1.27
CA LEU A 26 32.68 16.09 -0.42
C LEU A 26 31.43 16.66 -1.11
N GLY A 27 31.48 16.88 -2.44
CA GLY A 27 30.31 17.31 -3.21
C GLY A 27 29.20 16.26 -3.20
N MET A 28 29.52 14.96 -3.37
CA MET A 28 28.54 13.88 -3.31
C MET A 28 27.95 13.71 -1.89
N LEU A 29 28.77 13.83 -0.85
CA LEU A 29 28.30 13.80 0.54
C LEU A 29 27.38 14.99 0.87
N SER A 30 27.73 16.20 0.37
CA SER A 30 26.89 17.40 0.56
C SER A 30 25.56 17.29 -0.17
N LEU A 31 25.55 16.77 -1.41
CA LEU A 31 24.32 16.51 -2.16
C LEU A 31 23.46 15.41 -1.49
N GLY A 32 24.10 14.37 -0.95
CA GLY A 32 23.42 13.34 -0.17
C GLY A 32 22.78 13.89 1.10
N ALA A 33 23.49 14.71 1.85
CA ALA A 33 22.98 15.36 3.07
C ALA A 33 21.83 16.35 2.75
N LEU A 34 21.94 17.15 1.68
CA LEU A 34 20.86 18.00 1.21
C LEU A 34 19.64 17.18 0.74
N GLY A 35 19.86 16.03 0.11
CA GLY A 35 18.79 15.11 -0.26
C GLY A 35 18.04 14.53 0.94
N ILE A 36 18.75 14.23 2.03
CA ILE A 36 18.14 13.74 3.28
C ILE A 36 17.32 14.85 3.98
N VAL A 37 17.82 16.10 4.00
CA VAL A 37 17.18 17.20 4.73
C VAL A 37 16.02 17.82 3.96
N PHE A 38 16.12 17.90 2.62
CA PHE A 38 15.14 18.59 1.77
C PHE A 38 14.44 17.66 0.78
N GLY A 39 14.78 16.37 0.76
CA GLY A 39 14.30 15.40 -0.21
C GLY A 39 12.79 15.33 -0.27
N ASP A 40 12.13 15.24 0.87
CA ASP A 40 10.67 15.17 0.97
C ASP A 40 9.98 16.41 0.42
N THR A 41 10.50 17.59 0.74
CA THR A 41 9.94 18.87 0.26
C THR A 41 10.15 19.07 -1.24
N VAL A 42 11.32 18.70 -1.76
CA VAL A 42 11.64 18.77 -3.19
C VAL A 42 10.82 17.73 -3.95
N GLN A 43 10.75 16.51 -3.42
CA GLN A 43 9.96 15.44 -4.01
C GLN A 43 8.47 15.82 -4.07
N ALA A 44 7.88 16.29 -2.98
CA ALA A 44 6.48 16.70 -2.94
C ALA A 44 6.15 17.85 -3.93
N ARG A 45 7.08 18.81 -4.10
CA ARG A 45 6.92 19.89 -5.09
C ARG A 45 7.05 19.37 -6.53
N LEU A 46 8.01 18.48 -6.78
CA LEU A 46 8.23 17.88 -8.10
C LEU A 46 7.05 16.98 -8.50
N GLU A 47 6.55 16.15 -7.58
CA GLU A 47 5.35 15.33 -7.78
C GLU A 47 4.13 16.18 -8.11
N ARG A 48 3.93 17.30 -7.40
CA ARG A 48 2.82 18.21 -7.65
C ARG A 48 2.89 18.88 -9.02
N LEU A 49 4.10 19.25 -9.48
CA LEU A 49 4.34 19.83 -10.80
C LEU A 49 4.21 18.81 -11.94
N LEU A 50 4.64 17.56 -11.71
CA LEU A 50 4.63 16.52 -12.74
C LEU A 50 3.31 15.73 -12.77
N ARG A 51 2.47 15.87 -11.77
CA ARG A 51 1.20 15.17 -11.62
C ARG A 51 0.31 15.17 -12.88
N PRO A 52 0.04 16.33 -13.55
CA PRO A 52 -0.79 16.35 -14.74
C PRO A 52 -0.16 15.58 -15.92
N LEU A 53 1.16 15.51 -15.98
CA LEU A 53 1.89 14.78 -17.02
C LEU A 53 1.93 13.27 -16.75
N THR A 54 2.03 12.87 -15.46
CA THR A 54 2.16 11.46 -15.07
C THR A 54 0.82 10.73 -14.98
N GLN A 55 -0.27 11.45 -14.73
CA GLN A 55 -1.62 10.87 -14.66
C GLN A 55 -2.23 10.61 -16.05
N ASN A 56 -1.82 11.36 -17.07
CA ASN A 56 -2.35 11.31 -18.43
C ASN A 56 -1.29 10.93 -19.47
N ASP A 57 -0.34 10.06 -19.13
CA ASP A 57 0.73 9.66 -20.05
C ASP A 57 0.34 8.41 -20.88
N PRO A 58 -0.21 8.57 -22.09
CA PRO A 58 -0.54 7.46 -22.97
C PRO A 58 0.70 6.77 -23.56
N THR A 59 1.89 7.39 -23.44
CA THR A 59 3.13 6.91 -24.05
C THR A 59 3.97 6.04 -23.11
N GLY A 60 3.67 6.07 -21.80
CA GLY A 60 4.45 5.35 -20.78
C GLY A 60 5.86 5.90 -20.53
N LEU A 61 6.26 7.00 -21.18
CA LEU A 61 7.60 7.59 -21.05
C LEU A 61 7.88 8.10 -19.63
N THR A 62 6.85 8.50 -18.87
CA THR A 62 7.01 8.93 -17.48
C THR A 62 7.37 7.78 -16.53
N SER A 63 7.29 6.51 -16.99
CA SER A 63 7.71 5.34 -16.20
C SER A 63 9.20 5.34 -15.85
N PHE A 64 10.02 6.08 -16.61
CA PHE A 64 11.44 6.27 -16.35
C PHE A 64 11.73 7.33 -15.25
N VAL A 65 10.71 8.08 -14.79
CA VAL A 65 10.88 9.06 -13.70
C VAL A 65 10.69 8.33 -12.36
N PRO A 66 11.73 8.17 -11.52
CA PRO A 66 11.69 7.34 -10.30
C PRO A 66 10.70 7.83 -9.23
N THR A 67 10.31 9.11 -9.28
CA THR A 67 9.50 9.80 -8.26
C THR A 67 8.05 10.02 -8.67
N ALA A 68 7.64 9.50 -9.80
CA ALA A 68 6.32 9.79 -10.34
C ALA A 68 5.25 9.05 -9.54
N GLY A 69 4.71 9.61 -8.47
CA GLY A 69 3.60 9.18 -7.61
C GLY A 69 2.62 8.17 -8.21
N ARG A 70 3.16 7.04 -8.71
CA ARG A 70 2.41 5.97 -9.38
C ARG A 70 2.26 4.78 -8.45
N PHE A 71 1.11 4.16 -8.53
CA PHE A 71 0.89 2.89 -7.87
C PHE A 71 1.82 1.80 -8.44
N ARG A 72 2.42 1.05 -7.53
CA ARG A 72 3.08 -0.21 -7.87
C ARG A 72 2.12 -1.34 -7.56
N ILE A 73 1.91 -2.22 -8.52
CA ILE A 73 0.94 -3.30 -8.40
C ILE A 73 1.63 -4.56 -7.88
N TYR A 74 1.14 -5.06 -6.76
CA TYR A 74 1.59 -6.31 -6.14
C TYR A 74 0.42 -7.29 -6.04
N SER A 75 0.71 -8.57 -6.17
CA SER A 75 -0.22 -9.66 -5.90
C SER A 75 0.54 -10.82 -5.25
N VAL A 76 0.01 -11.36 -4.17
CA VAL A 76 0.64 -12.50 -3.44
C VAL A 76 0.41 -13.83 -4.15
N VAL A 77 -0.57 -13.90 -5.05
CA VAL A 77 -0.92 -15.11 -5.83
C VAL A 77 -0.30 -15.14 -7.23
N GLY A 78 0.54 -14.14 -7.57
CA GLY A 78 1.25 -14.09 -8.86
C GLY A 78 0.37 -13.78 -10.08
N HIS A 79 -0.92 -13.57 -9.90
CA HIS A 79 -1.87 -13.15 -10.95
C HIS A 79 -2.82 -12.10 -10.39
N LEU A 80 -3.63 -11.50 -11.26
CA LEU A 80 -4.68 -10.56 -10.85
C LEU A 80 -6.02 -11.29 -10.90
N PRO A 81 -6.69 -11.52 -9.76
CA PRO A 81 -8.03 -12.10 -9.72
C PRO A 81 -9.02 -11.27 -10.52
N LYS A 82 -10.08 -11.90 -11.02
CA LYS A 82 -11.14 -11.22 -11.76
C LYS A 82 -12.49 -11.70 -11.25
N ARG A 83 -13.36 -10.75 -10.94
CA ARG A 83 -14.79 -10.96 -10.70
C ARG A 83 -15.53 -9.84 -11.42
N SER A 84 -16.59 -10.16 -12.14
CA SER A 84 -17.39 -9.14 -12.82
C SER A 84 -18.24 -8.37 -11.82
N ASP A 85 -18.69 -7.16 -12.18
CA ASP A 85 -19.56 -6.32 -11.35
C ASP A 85 -20.85 -7.07 -10.95
N THR A 86 -21.39 -7.88 -11.84
CA THR A 86 -22.63 -8.65 -11.62
C THR A 86 -22.42 -9.87 -10.71
N GLU A 87 -21.23 -10.46 -10.73
CA GLU A 87 -20.87 -11.63 -9.90
C GLU A 87 -20.34 -11.21 -8.52
N TYR A 88 -19.96 -9.96 -8.37
CA TYR A 88 -19.38 -9.48 -7.12
C TYR A 88 -20.37 -9.55 -5.96
N ARG A 89 -19.92 -10.09 -4.83
CA ARG A 89 -20.62 -10.08 -3.55
C ARG A 89 -19.64 -9.75 -2.44
N LEU A 90 -20.07 -8.88 -1.54
CA LEU A 90 -19.42 -8.63 -0.26
C LEU A 90 -20.27 -9.25 0.85
N THR A 91 -19.67 -10.12 1.63
CA THR A 91 -20.29 -10.68 2.84
C THR A 91 -19.79 -9.92 4.07
N VAL A 92 -20.71 -9.53 4.97
CA VAL A 92 -20.40 -9.03 6.32
C VAL A 92 -21.13 -9.95 7.30
N ASP A 93 -20.36 -10.72 8.07
CA ASP A 93 -20.91 -11.77 8.97
C ASP A 93 -20.06 -11.99 10.23
N GLY A 94 -20.18 -13.15 10.86
CA GLY A 94 -19.54 -13.48 12.12
C GLY A 94 -20.38 -13.02 13.32
N LEU A 95 -19.78 -12.31 14.27
CA LEU A 95 -20.46 -11.80 15.49
C LEU A 95 -21.31 -10.57 15.19
N VAL A 96 -22.35 -10.76 14.37
CA VAL A 96 -23.34 -9.75 14.00
C VAL A 96 -24.75 -10.28 14.15
N ASP A 97 -25.72 -9.41 14.38
CA ASP A 97 -27.13 -9.79 14.52
C ASP A 97 -27.81 -10.08 13.15
N ARG A 98 -27.35 -9.41 12.12
CA ARG A 98 -27.90 -9.47 10.75
C ARG A 98 -26.77 -9.56 9.72
N PRO A 99 -26.36 -10.75 9.32
CA PRO A 99 -25.40 -10.88 8.22
C PRO A 99 -25.86 -10.18 6.94
N LEU A 100 -24.93 -9.54 6.24
CA LEU A 100 -25.18 -8.85 4.98
C LEU A 100 -24.52 -9.60 3.83
N GLU A 101 -25.23 -9.70 2.71
CA GLU A 101 -24.69 -10.09 1.42
C GLU A 101 -25.02 -9.00 0.41
N LEU A 102 -24.01 -8.28 -0.07
CA LEU A 102 -24.15 -7.04 -0.82
C LEU A 102 -23.58 -7.20 -2.23
N THR A 103 -24.41 -6.82 -3.20
CA THR A 103 -23.94 -6.62 -4.58
C THR A 103 -23.16 -5.31 -4.69
N LEU A 104 -22.50 -5.10 -5.82
CA LEU A 104 -21.86 -3.80 -6.11
C LEU A 104 -22.89 -2.68 -6.19
N ASP A 105 -24.11 -2.93 -6.73
CA ASP A 105 -25.18 -1.94 -6.81
C ASP A 105 -25.76 -1.62 -5.42
N ASP A 106 -25.85 -2.61 -4.54
CA ASP A 106 -26.21 -2.37 -3.14
C ASP A 106 -25.22 -1.44 -2.43
N LEU A 107 -23.92 -1.61 -2.68
CA LEU A 107 -22.89 -0.71 -2.15
C LEU A 107 -23.03 0.71 -2.72
N ARG A 108 -23.23 0.82 -4.03
CA ARG A 108 -23.41 2.11 -4.71
C ARG A 108 -24.67 2.87 -4.28
N SER A 109 -25.72 2.15 -3.88
CA SER A 109 -26.99 2.76 -3.44
C SER A 109 -26.95 3.31 -2.01
N ARG A 110 -25.97 2.90 -1.20
CA ARG A 110 -25.79 3.37 0.18
C ARG A 110 -25.21 4.78 0.24
N PRO A 111 -25.32 5.48 1.39
CA PRO A 111 -24.66 6.77 1.58
C PRO A 111 -23.16 6.67 1.28
N GLN A 112 -22.71 7.46 0.33
CA GLN A 112 -21.33 7.48 -0.15
C GLN A 112 -20.47 8.45 0.66
N THR A 113 -19.19 8.15 0.77
CA THR A 113 -18.17 9.01 1.34
C THR A 113 -17.09 9.25 0.31
N ASP A 114 -16.78 10.51 0.05
CA ASP A 114 -15.68 10.95 -0.79
C ASP A 114 -14.51 11.38 0.11
N LEU A 115 -13.34 10.84 -0.13
CA LEU A 115 -12.11 11.18 0.57
C LEU A 115 -11.02 11.52 -0.43
N VAL A 116 -10.17 12.50 -0.11
CA VAL A 116 -8.90 12.72 -0.80
C VAL A 116 -7.81 12.45 0.23
N ARG A 117 -7.09 11.35 0.08
CA ARG A 117 -6.06 10.89 1.01
C ARG A 117 -4.93 10.21 0.26
N ASP A 118 -3.76 10.24 0.86
CA ASP A 118 -2.59 9.55 0.35
C ASP A 118 -2.73 8.03 0.45
N PHE A 119 -2.05 7.33 -0.44
CA PHE A 119 -1.80 5.90 -0.30
C PHE A 119 -0.31 5.68 -0.10
N GLN A 120 0.08 5.14 1.05
CA GLN A 120 1.47 4.91 1.38
C GLN A 120 1.78 3.42 1.55
N CYS A 121 2.80 2.95 0.84
CA CYS A 121 3.31 1.60 0.99
C CYS A 121 4.41 1.55 2.05
N VAL A 122 4.45 0.48 2.85
CA VAL A 122 5.49 0.24 3.88
C VAL A 122 6.91 0.23 3.31
N VAL A 123 7.09 -0.10 2.03
CA VAL A 123 8.40 -0.06 1.35
C VAL A 123 8.82 1.34 0.85
N GLY A 124 8.12 2.40 1.29
CA GLY A 124 8.56 3.79 1.17
C GLY A 124 8.04 4.58 -0.03
N TRP A 125 7.21 4.01 -0.92
CA TRP A 125 6.57 4.81 -1.96
C TRP A 125 5.16 5.29 -1.55
N ARG A 126 4.79 6.47 -2.04
CA ARG A 126 3.51 7.11 -1.76
C ARG A 126 2.87 7.66 -3.02
N VAL A 127 1.56 7.62 -3.10
CA VAL A 127 0.75 8.35 -4.08
C VAL A 127 -0.09 9.36 -3.32
N ALA A 128 0.19 10.64 -3.53
CA ALA A 128 -0.46 11.73 -2.80
C ALA A 128 -1.84 12.06 -3.38
N ASP A 129 -2.73 12.56 -2.52
CA ASP A 129 -4.05 13.13 -2.85
C ASP A 129 -4.89 12.23 -3.76
N VAL A 130 -4.97 10.95 -3.47
CA VAL A 130 -5.81 10.01 -4.22
C VAL A 130 -7.27 10.25 -3.87
N PRO A 131 -8.14 10.54 -4.85
CA PRO A 131 -9.58 10.56 -4.63
C PRO A 131 -10.10 9.12 -4.46
N TRP A 132 -10.85 8.89 -3.39
CA TRP A 132 -11.52 7.64 -3.06
C TRP A 132 -13.01 7.88 -2.89
N ARG A 133 -13.84 6.91 -3.31
CA ARG A 133 -15.27 6.91 -3.04
C ARG A 133 -15.73 5.52 -2.66
N GLY A 134 -16.57 5.45 -1.62
CA GLY A 134 -17.11 4.20 -1.12
C GLY A 134 -18.04 4.37 0.08
N VAL A 135 -18.35 3.25 0.71
CA VAL A 135 -19.17 3.18 1.92
C VAL A 135 -18.22 3.04 3.13
N LYS A 136 -18.45 3.81 4.19
CA LYS A 136 -17.70 3.63 5.45
C LYS A 136 -17.92 2.22 6.01
N VAL A 137 -16.85 1.55 6.43
CA VAL A 137 -16.95 0.25 7.10
C VAL A 137 -17.86 0.35 8.33
N SER A 138 -17.77 1.44 9.11
CA SER A 138 -18.61 1.69 10.28
C SER A 138 -20.11 1.60 9.97
N LYS A 139 -20.55 2.07 8.78
CA LYS A 139 -21.97 2.02 8.38
C LYS A 139 -22.46 0.61 8.09
N LEU A 140 -21.60 -0.22 7.48
CA LEU A 140 -21.91 -1.63 7.26
C LEU A 140 -21.95 -2.41 8.59
N LEU A 141 -21.06 -2.10 9.51
CA LEU A 141 -21.04 -2.69 10.86
C LEU A 141 -22.27 -2.27 11.67
N ASP A 142 -22.71 -1.01 11.57
CA ASP A 142 -23.95 -0.53 12.23
C ASP A 142 -25.19 -1.21 11.64
N GLU A 143 -25.25 -1.38 10.31
CA GLU A 143 -26.34 -2.08 9.62
C GLU A 143 -26.38 -3.57 10.00
N ALA A 144 -25.22 -4.23 10.11
CA ALA A 144 -25.11 -5.63 10.50
C ALA A 144 -25.45 -5.86 11.98
N GLY A 145 -25.26 -4.86 12.84
CA GLY A 145 -25.50 -4.97 14.28
C GLY A 145 -24.41 -5.79 14.97
N VAL A 146 -23.23 -5.18 15.17
CA VAL A 146 -22.09 -5.85 15.81
C VAL A 146 -22.41 -6.23 17.25
N GLN A 147 -22.17 -7.48 17.63
CA GLN A 147 -22.42 -8.00 18.96
C GLN A 147 -21.39 -7.48 19.98
N ALA A 148 -21.78 -7.36 21.24
CA ALA A 148 -20.95 -6.78 22.30
C ALA A 148 -19.65 -7.57 22.61
N SER A 149 -19.59 -8.86 22.23
CA SER A 149 -18.41 -9.71 22.39
C SER A 149 -17.36 -9.50 21.31
N ALA A 150 -17.69 -8.78 20.23
CA ALA A 150 -16.79 -8.56 19.11
C ALA A 150 -15.71 -7.54 19.45
N THR A 151 -14.50 -7.77 18.96
CA THR A 151 -13.34 -6.90 19.18
C THR A 151 -12.58 -6.57 17.91
N HIS A 152 -12.64 -7.43 16.88
CA HIS A 152 -11.84 -7.34 15.66
C HIS A 152 -12.68 -7.66 14.43
N LEU A 153 -12.10 -7.34 13.28
CA LEU A 153 -12.52 -7.80 11.97
C LEU A 153 -11.43 -8.71 11.40
N TYR A 154 -11.83 -9.83 10.81
CA TYR A 154 -11.01 -10.64 9.93
C TYR A 154 -11.51 -10.48 8.50
N ILE A 155 -10.66 -10.00 7.61
CA ILE A 155 -11.06 -9.52 6.29
C ILE A 155 -10.39 -10.38 5.23
N LYS A 156 -11.16 -10.84 4.23
CA LYS A 156 -10.71 -11.78 3.21
C LYS A 156 -10.83 -11.20 1.80
N SER A 157 -9.83 -11.53 0.99
CA SER A 157 -9.78 -11.25 -0.45
C SER A 157 -10.30 -12.44 -1.25
N PHE A 158 -10.97 -12.18 -2.37
CA PHE A 158 -11.34 -13.25 -3.32
C PHE A 158 -10.17 -13.75 -4.19
N ASP A 159 -8.93 -13.35 -3.89
CA ASP A 159 -7.74 -14.00 -4.45
C ASP A 159 -7.44 -15.35 -3.79
N GLY A 160 -8.13 -15.66 -2.68
CA GLY A 160 -8.03 -16.91 -1.94
C GLY A 160 -6.83 -17.03 -1.01
N ALA A 161 -5.99 -15.98 -0.90
CA ALA A 161 -4.77 -16.01 -0.10
C ALA A 161 -4.62 -14.80 0.83
N TYR A 162 -4.98 -13.60 0.37
CA TYR A 162 -4.74 -12.39 1.14
C TYR A 162 -5.82 -12.18 2.19
N THR A 163 -5.38 -11.98 3.42
CA THR A 163 -6.21 -11.69 4.58
C THR A 163 -5.68 -10.47 5.32
N GLU A 164 -6.52 -9.84 6.14
CA GLU A 164 -6.17 -8.68 6.93
C GLU A 164 -6.98 -8.62 8.21
N SER A 165 -6.45 -8.00 9.26
CA SER A 165 -7.14 -7.81 10.51
C SER A 165 -7.15 -6.34 10.93
N LEU A 166 -8.26 -5.90 11.51
CA LEU A 166 -8.42 -4.58 12.12
C LEU A 166 -9.13 -4.71 13.46
N THR A 167 -8.79 -3.89 14.46
CA THR A 167 -9.65 -3.71 15.61
C THR A 167 -10.95 -3.03 15.20
N LEU A 168 -12.02 -3.19 15.98
CA LEU A 168 -13.28 -2.46 15.73
C LEU A 168 -13.08 -0.93 15.76
N ASP A 169 -12.20 -0.42 16.64
CA ASP A 169 -11.90 1.00 16.73
C ASP A 169 -11.23 1.50 15.44
N GLN A 170 -10.26 0.75 14.91
CA GLN A 170 -9.63 1.04 13.63
C GLN A 170 -10.64 1.02 12.49
N ALA A 171 -11.48 -0.02 12.42
CA ALA A 171 -12.47 -0.20 11.37
C ALA A 171 -13.60 0.86 11.39
N ARG A 172 -13.93 1.39 12.56
CA ARG A 172 -14.99 2.40 12.75
C ARG A 172 -14.54 3.83 12.47
N ARG A 173 -13.29 4.04 12.12
CA ARG A 173 -12.80 5.38 11.73
C ARG A 173 -13.54 5.90 10.49
N ASP A 174 -13.66 7.20 10.43
CA ASP A 174 -14.34 7.88 9.31
C ASP A 174 -13.59 7.78 7.97
N ASP A 175 -12.31 7.43 8.02
CA ASP A 175 -11.40 7.33 6.89
C ASP A 175 -11.07 5.86 6.51
N VAL A 176 -11.94 4.91 6.90
CA VAL A 176 -11.88 3.50 6.50
C VAL A 176 -13.09 3.15 5.63
N LEU A 177 -12.82 2.80 4.36
CA LEU A 177 -13.85 2.62 3.35
C LEU A 177 -13.83 1.23 2.70
N VAL A 178 -15.01 0.74 2.38
CA VAL A 178 -15.26 -0.22 1.31
C VAL A 178 -15.35 0.60 0.02
N ALA A 179 -14.22 0.73 -0.68
CA ALA A 179 -14.07 1.62 -1.83
C ALA A 179 -14.36 0.90 -3.15
N HIS A 180 -15.21 1.49 -3.98
CA HIS A 180 -15.51 1.02 -5.33
C HIS A 180 -15.07 2.00 -6.43
N GLU A 181 -14.62 3.23 -6.04
CA GLU A 181 -13.98 4.17 -6.95
C GLU A 181 -12.66 4.68 -6.35
N MET A 182 -11.69 4.94 -7.23
CA MET A 182 -10.44 5.62 -6.93
C MET A 182 -9.96 6.40 -8.15
N GLN A 183 -9.22 7.48 -7.93
CA GLN A 183 -8.69 8.34 -9.00
C GLN A 183 -9.77 8.87 -9.97
N GLY A 184 -11.02 9.05 -9.49
CA GLY A 184 -12.13 9.59 -10.27
C GLY A 184 -12.85 8.58 -11.17
N GLY A 185 -12.61 7.27 -10.99
CA GLY A 185 -13.28 6.20 -11.73
C GLY A 185 -13.42 4.91 -10.93
N PRO A 186 -14.04 3.88 -11.49
CA PRO A 186 -14.17 2.58 -10.85
C PRO A 186 -12.79 1.99 -10.47
N VAL A 187 -12.72 1.30 -9.33
CA VAL A 187 -11.51 0.59 -8.95
C VAL A 187 -11.17 -0.46 -10.00
N THR A 188 -10.03 -0.30 -10.67
CA THR A 188 -9.63 -1.26 -11.71
C THR A 188 -9.18 -2.59 -11.11
N ARG A 189 -9.11 -3.62 -11.92
CA ARG A 189 -8.68 -4.96 -11.52
C ARG A 189 -7.30 -4.94 -10.84
N GLU A 190 -6.35 -4.18 -11.39
CA GLU A 190 -4.98 -4.03 -10.87
C GLU A 190 -4.96 -3.42 -9.47
N HIS A 191 -5.88 -2.51 -9.23
CA HIS A 191 -6.05 -1.82 -7.95
C HIS A 191 -6.93 -2.55 -6.95
N GLY A 192 -7.43 -3.74 -7.31
CA GLY A 192 -8.23 -4.58 -6.41
C GLY A 192 -9.74 -4.49 -6.64
N GLY A 193 -10.15 -4.10 -7.87
CA GLY A 193 -11.57 -4.01 -8.23
C GLY A 193 -12.29 -5.35 -8.36
N PRO A 194 -13.65 -5.27 -8.32
CA PRO A 194 -14.46 -4.06 -8.37
C PRO A 194 -14.53 -3.30 -7.04
N VAL A 195 -14.16 -3.91 -5.91
CA VAL A 195 -14.22 -3.32 -4.57
C VAL A 195 -12.99 -3.69 -3.76
N ARG A 196 -12.48 -2.75 -3.01
CA ARG A 196 -11.36 -2.93 -2.10
C ARG A 196 -11.61 -2.31 -0.73
N LEU A 197 -10.90 -2.76 0.28
CA LEU A 197 -10.75 -2.02 1.52
C LEU A 197 -9.74 -0.88 1.31
N TYR A 198 -10.02 0.28 1.90
CA TYR A 198 -9.09 1.40 2.02
C TYR A 198 -9.03 1.87 3.47
N VAL A 199 -7.83 1.83 4.05
CA VAL A 199 -7.53 2.25 5.42
C VAL A 199 -6.54 3.42 5.35
N ALA A 200 -7.06 4.65 5.33
CA ALA A 200 -6.28 5.84 5.02
C ALA A 200 -5.07 6.08 5.94
N PRO A 201 -5.17 5.92 7.28
CA PRO A 201 -4.07 6.26 8.20
C PRO A 201 -3.02 5.16 8.34
N MET A 202 -3.18 4.04 7.61
CA MET A 202 -2.30 2.88 7.73
C MET A 202 -1.57 2.58 6.43
N TYR A 203 -0.43 1.88 6.55
CA TYR A 203 0.30 1.40 5.38
C TYR A 203 -0.57 0.52 4.48
N GLY A 204 -0.30 0.60 3.19
CA GLY A 204 -1.14 0.04 2.12
C GLY A 204 -1.42 -1.45 2.20
N TYR A 205 -0.66 -2.24 2.99
CA TYR A 205 -0.99 -3.65 3.19
C TYR A 205 -2.28 -3.84 4.00
N LYS A 206 -2.66 -2.90 4.89
CA LYS A 206 -3.97 -2.90 5.56
C LYS A 206 -5.13 -2.60 4.61
N SER A 207 -4.86 -2.00 3.46
CA SER A 207 -5.85 -1.68 2.43
C SER A 207 -6.02 -2.85 1.45
N LEU A 208 -6.69 -3.91 1.90
CA LEU A 208 -6.87 -5.18 1.19
C LEU A 208 -7.55 -4.98 -0.18
N LYS A 209 -6.97 -5.57 -1.23
CA LYS A 209 -7.52 -5.62 -2.59
C LYS A 209 -8.49 -6.79 -2.77
N TRP A 210 -9.40 -6.67 -3.76
CA TRP A 210 -10.34 -7.74 -4.12
C TRP A 210 -11.16 -8.21 -2.93
N LEU A 211 -11.73 -7.26 -2.20
CA LEU A 211 -12.48 -7.49 -0.97
C LEU A 211 -13.67 -8.43 -1.22
N GLU A 212 -13.78 -9.49 -0.42
CA GLU A 212 -14.87 -10.46 -0.50
C GLU A 212 -15.69 -10.58 0.78
N ARG A 213 -15.01 -10.56 1.95
CA ARG A 213 -15.68 -10.81 3.22
C ARG A 213 -15.08 -9.95 4.34
N ILE A 214 -15.94 -9.44 5.19
CA ILE A 214 -15.62 -8.81 6.47
C ILE A 214 -16.28 -9.67 7.54
N GLU A 215 -15.49 -10.43 8.28
CA GLU A 215 -15.93 -11.29 9.36
C GLU A 215 -15.67 -10.60 10.69
N VAL A 216 -16.74 -10.43 11.49
CA VAL A 216 -16.63 -9.82 12.83
C VAL A 216 -16.29 -10.93 13.82
N VAL A 217 -15.19 -10.76 14.57
CA VAL A 217 -14.64 -11.78 15.47
C VAL A 217 -14.34 -11.20 16.87
N ASN A 218 -14.12 -12.07 17.87
CA ASN A 218 -13.85 -11.67 19.25
C ASN A 218 -12.37 -11.70 19.66
N GLU A 219 -11.50 -12.07 18.73
CA GLU A 219 -10.05 -12.12 18.93
C GLU A 219 -9.31 -11.72 17.66
N LEU A 220 -8.03 -11.34 17.81
CA LEU A 220 -7.17 -11.04 16.68
C LEU A 220 -6.80 -12.34 15.96
N ASP A 221 -7.14 -12.41 14.67
CA ASP A 221 -6.60 -13.41 13.75
C ASP A 221 -5.65 -12.68 12.78
N PRO A 222 -4.33 -12.90 12.86
CA PRO A 222 -3.36 -12.15 12.06
C PRO A 222 -3.60 -12.28 10.56
N GLY A 223 -3.47 -11.18 9.85
CA GLY A 223 -3.56 -11.17 8.39
C GLY A 223 -2.28 -11.70 7.71
N TYR A 224 -2.33 -11.80 6.40
CA TYR A 224 -1.26 -12.41 5.57
C TYR A 224 0.15 -11.86 5.86
N TRP A 225 0.33 -10.55 5.97
CA TRP A 225 1.63 -9.94 6.23
C TRP A 225 1.99 -9.94 7.71
N GLU A 226 1.02 -9.86 8.61
CA GLU A 226 1.20 -9.92 10.05
C GLU A 226 1.76 -11.28 10.48
N GLU A 227 1.25 -12.38 9.91
CA GLU A 227 1.85 -13.73 10.08
C GLU A 227 3.32 -13.80 9.62
N ARG A 228 3.76 -12.86 8.78
CA ARG A 228 5.12 -12.76 8.23
C ARG A 228 5.96 -11.69 8.90
N GLY A 229 5.52 -11.22 10.08
CA GLY A 229 6.27 -10.31 10.94
C GLY A 229 6.08 -8.82 10.65
N TYR A 230 5.05 -8.45 9.87
CA TYR A 230 4.64 -7.06 9.77
C TYR A 230 3.80 -6.65 10.97
N ASP A 231 3.77 -5.36 11.29
CA ASP A 231 3.03 -4.86 12.44
C ASP A 231 1.52 -4.99 12.25
N VAL A 232 0.82 -5.41 13.31
CA VAL A 232 -0.64 -5.41 13.38
C VAL A 232 -1.17 -3.98 13.34
N ASP A 233 -0.55 -3.08 14.10
CA ASP A 233 -0.84 -1.65 14.12
C ASP A 233 0.05 -0.93 13.10
N ALA A 234 -0.43 -0.86 11.89
CA ALA A 234 0.32 -0.40 10.73
C ALA A 234 0.23 1.11 10.49
N TRP A 235 0.16 1.91 11.55
CA TRP A 235 0.06 3.36 11.45
C TRP A 235 1.26 3.94 10.68
N ILE A 236 0.98 4.79 9.72
CA ILE A 236 2.02 5.48 8.94
C ILE A 236 2.88 6.29 9.90
N GLY A 237 4.22 6.08 9.84
CA GLY A 237 5.19 6.72 10.70
C GLY A 237 5.40 6.09 12.08
N ARG A 238 4.50 5.22 12.54
CA ARG A 238 4.58 4.54 13.85
C ARG A 238 4.92 3.06 13.76
N SER A 239 4.71 2.45 12.63
CA SER A 239 5.03 1.05 12.39
C SER A 239 6.52 0.76 12.63
N ASN A 240 6.88 -0.43 13.11
CA ASN A 240 8.23 -0.85 13.54
C ASN A 240 8.75 -0.12 14.80
N GLY A 241 7.85 0.19 15.75
CA GLY A 241 8.20 0.75 17.04
C GLY A 241 8.67 2.21 17.01
N ARG A 242 8.32 2.96 15.97
CA ARG A 242 8.52 4.41 15.92
C ARG A 242 7.39 5.10 16.69
N ASP A 243 7.75 6.16 17.42
CA ASP A 243 6.80 6.96 18.20
C ASP A 243 6.14 8.11 17.39
N ASP A 244 6.20 8.03 16.07
CA ASP A 244 5.65 9.04 15.18
C ASP A 244 4.12 9.06 15.27
N GLU A 245 3.48 10.22 15.23
CA GLU A 245 2.03 10.32 15.16
C GLU A 245 1.52 9.89 13.79
N PRO A 246 0.34 9.21 13.72
CA PRO A 246 -0.30 8.89 12.46
C PRO A 246 -0.67 10.16 11.69
N VAL A 247 -0.43 10.18 10.40
CA VAL A 247 -0.74 11.30 9.51
C VAL A 247 -2.17 11.24 9.00
#